data_5aac97aa211fa165bd36ba04d877932a
#
_entry.id   5aac97aa211fa165bd36ba04d877932a
#
_cell.length_a   1.000
_cell.length_b   1.000
_cell.length_c   1.000
_cell.angle_alpha   90.00
_cell.angle_beta   90.00
_cell.angle_gamma   90.00
#
_symmetry.space_group_name_H-M   'P 1'
#
loop_
_entity.id
_entity.type
_entity.pdbx_description
1 polymer ?
#
loop_
_entity_poly.entity_id
_entity_poly.type
_entity_poly.pdbx_seq_one_letter_code
_entity_poly.pdbx_strand_id
1 'polypeptide(L)'
;MDVKLFQEIGKEFKRRFEGEEITKILTIEASGIGIACVAAEVFDVPVVFAKKTQTKNIAGDVYTTKVESFTHGRVYDIIVSREFLGKGDKVLLIDDFLANGKALEGLAELVKKSGAELVGAGVVIEKGFQVGGDIIRSKGIHLESQIGRAHV
;
A
#
# COMPACT_ATOMS: atom_id res chain seq x y z
N MET A 1 -5.76 9.70 -16.61
CA MET A 1 -4.99 9.96 -15.36
C MET A 1 -4.32 11.32 -15.46
N ASP A 2 -4.46 12.13 -14.43
CA ASP A 2 -3.79 13.42 -14.34
C ASP A 2 -2.40 13.24 -13.71
N VAL A 3 -1.38 13.13 -14.55
CA VAL A 3 0.00 12.86 -14.11
C VAL A 3 0.57 14.05 -13.33
N LYS A 4 0.20 15.28 -13.68
CA LYS A 4 0.66 16.47 -12.94
C LYS A 4 0.11 16.46 -11.51
N LEU A 5 -1.16 16.09 -11.34
CA LEU A 5 -1.75 15.94 -10.03
C LEU A 5 -1.05 14.82 -9.24
N PHE A 6 -0.73 13.71 -9.89
CA PHE A 6 0.01 12.61 -9.25
C PHE A 6 1.40 13.06 -8.80
N GLN A 7 2.08 13.92 -9.56
CA GLN A 7 3.36 14.48 -9.14
C GLN A 7 3.22 15.30 -7.86
N GLU A 8 2.19 16.14 -7.78
CA GLU A 8 1.94 16.92 -6.56
C GLU A 8 1.59 16.03 -5.36
N ILE A 9 0.81 14.98 -5.59
CA ILE A 9 0.49 13.98 -4.57
C ILE A 9 1.78 13.28 -4.09
N GLY A 10 2.64 12.90 -5.00
CA GLY A 10 3.93 12.27 -4.67
C GLY A 10 4.83 13.18 -3.85
N LYS A 11 4.92 14.46 -4.21
CA LYS A 11 5.68 15.46 -3.45
C LYS A 11 5.14 15.66 -2.05
N GLU A 12 3.80 15.64 -1.90
CA GLU A 12 3.17 15.79 -0.59
C GLU A 12 3.43 14.56 0.30
N PHE A 13 3.40 13.36 -0.25
CA PHE A 13 3.82 12.17 0.50
C PHE A 13 5.28 12.28 0.92
N LYS A 14 6.16 12.72 0.02
CA LYS A 14 7.59 12.90 0.33
C LYS A 14 7.77 13.86 1.51
N ARG A 15 7.03 14.95 1.53
CA ARG A 15 7.05 15.92 2.62
C ARG A 15 6.58 15.31 3.93
N ARG A 16 5.48 14.54 3.90
CA ARG A 16 4.88 13.93 5.11
C ARG A 16 5.72 12.82 5.71
N PHE A 17 6.54 12.16 4.91
CA PHE A 17 7.48 11.14 5.36
C PHE A 17 8.92 11.64 5.39
N GLU A 18 9.11 12.95 5.47
CA GLU A 18 10.43 13.55 5.54
C GLU A 18 11.18 13.03 6.76
N GLY A 19 12.49 12.74 6.58
CA GLY A 19 13.32 12.18 7.63
C GLY A 19 13.24 10.65 7.74
N GLU A 20 12.28 10.03 7.09
CA GLU A 20 12.18 8.56 7.05
C GLU A 20 13.00 8.02 5.88
N GLU A 21 13.79 6.98 6.13
CA GLU A 21 14.47 6.25 5.07
C GLU A 21 13.50 5.26 4.45
N ILE A 22 13.26 5.40 3.14
CA ILE A 22 12.39 4.52 2.39
C ILE A 22 13.20 3.97 1.22
N THR A 23 13.22 2.65 1.07
CA THR A 23 13.95 1.99 -0.01
C THR A 23 13.02 1.43 -1.09
N LYS A 24 11.73 1.32 -0.78
CA LYS A 24 10.78 0.68 -1.70
C LYS A 24 9.35 1.14 -1.42
N ILE A 25 8.58 1.29 -2.48
CA ILE A 25 7.14 1.53 -2.39
C ILE A 25 6.42 0.24 -2.78
N LEU A 26 5.43 -0.14 -1.99
CA LEU A 26 4.57 -1.30 -2.25
C LEU A 26 3.13 -0.83 -2.38
N THR A 27 2.47 -1.28 -3.43
CA THR A 27 1.05 -1.01 -3.69
C THR A 27 0.35 -2.30 -4.10
N ILE A 28 -0.94 -2.20 -4.42
CA ILE A 28 -1.74 -3.33 -4.90
C ILE A 28 -2.42 -2.96 -6.22
N GLU A 29 -2.51 -3.93 -7.14
CA GLU A 29 -3.22 -3.70 -8.40
C GLU A 29 -4.71 -3.39 -8.15
N ALA A 30 -5.35 -2.54 -8.95
CA ALA A 30 -4.75 -1.88 -10.11
C ALA A 30 -4.64 -0.36 -9.91
N SER A 31 -5.62 0.27 -9.25
CA SER A 31 -5.77 1.73 -9.22
C SER A 31 -4.65 2.48 -8.50
N GLY A 32 -3.99 1.85 -7.53
CA GLY A 32 -2.88 2.45 -6.78
C GLY A 32 -1.57 2.50 -7.57
N ILE A 33 -1.43 1.71 -8.63
CA ILE A 33 -0.14 1.56 -9.33
C ILE A 33 0.32 2.89 -9.95
N GLY A 34 -0.57 3.62 -10.61
CA GLY A 34 -0.20 4.88 -11.25
C GLY A 34 0.34 5.90 -10.26
N ILE A 35 -0.35 6.07 -9.13
CA ILE A 35 0.06 6.98 -8.06
C ILE A 35 1.39 6.52 -7.45
N ALA A 36 1.52 5.24 -7.18
CA ALA A 36 2.73 4.67 -6.61
C ALA A 36 3.96 4.89 -7.51
N CYS A 37 3.80 4.69 -8.81
CA CYS A 37 4.90 4.90 -9.76
C CYS A 37 5.38 6.35 -9.80
N VAL A 38 4.45 7.30 -9.84
CA VAL A 38 4.80 8.72 -9.85
C VAL A 38 5.42 9.14 -8.51
N ALA A 39 4.88 8.66 -7.40
CA ALA A 39 5.47 8.91 -6.08
C ALA A 39 6.87 8.30 -5.97
N ALA A 40 7.08 7.11 -6.50
CA ALA A 40 8.37 6.44 -6.48
C ALA A 40 9.46 7.25 -7.20
N GLU A 41 9.11 7.94 -8.28
CA GLU A 41 10.03 8.86 -8.97
C GLU A 41 10.48 9.97 -8.02
N VAL A 42 9.55 10.54 -7.25
CA VAL A 42 9.88 11.61 -6.27
C VAL A 42 10.76 11.07 -5.14
N PHE A 43 10.49 9.86 -4.66
CA PHE A 43 11.28 9.20 -3.61
C PHE A 43 12.59 8.60 -4.14
N ASP A 44 12.73 8.48 -5.45
CA ASP A 44 13.87 7.83 -6.11
C ASP A 44 14.05 6.38 -5.64
N VAL A 45 12.98 5.62 -5.64
CA VAL A 45 12.97 4.20 -5.22
C VAL A 45 12.11 3.37 -6.19
N PRO A 46 12.34 2.06 -6.26
CA PRO A 46 11.50 1.18 -7.07
C PRO A 46 10.11 0.96 -6.45
N VAL A 47 9.17 0.59 -7.31
CA VAL A 47 7.83 0.17 -6.93
C VAL A 47 7.73 -1.33 -7.10
N VAL A 48 7.10 -1.97 -6.13
CA VAL A 48 6.61 -3.34 -6.24
C VAL A 48 5.11 -3.32 -6.05
N PHE A 49 4.38 -4.10 -6.81
CA PHE A 49 2.94 -4.22 -6.58
C PHE A 49 2.53 -5.65 -6.31
N ALA A 50 1.63 -5.82 -5.37
CA ALA A 50 1.00 -7.10 -5.09
C ALA A 50 -0.08 -7.37 -6.13
N LYS A 51 -0.13 -8.61 -6.59
CA LYS A 51 -1.15 -9.07 -7.54
C LYS A 51 -2.27 -9.78 -6.80
N LYS A 52 -3.50 -9.59 -7.26
CA LYS A 52 -4.65 -10.33 -6.78
C LYS A 52 -4.74 -11.65 -7.54
N THR A 53 -5.02 -12.73 -6.83
CA THR A 53 -5.19 -14.03 -7.45
C THR A 53 -6.29 -14.83 -6.75
N GLN A 54 -7.00 -15.63 -7.50
CA GLN A 54 -7.97 -16.61 -6.99
C GLN A 54 -7.47 -18.03 -7.18
N THR A 55 -6.26 -18.19 -7.68
CA THR A 55 -5.67 -19.50 -8.00
C THR A 55 -5.27 -20.20 -6.70
N LYS A 56 -5.77 -21.42 -6.48
CA LYS A 56 -5.43 -22.22 -5.30
C LYS A 56 -3.99 -22.73 -5.32
N ASN A 57 -3.41 -22.86 -6.51
CA ASN A 57 -2.04 -23.33 -6.69
C ASN A 57 -1.16 -22.12 -7.04
N ILE A 58 -0.71 -21.43 -6.00
CA ILE A 58 0.24 -20.33 -6.17
C ILE A 58 1.62 -20.98 -6.34
N ALA A 59 2.09 -20.98 -7.58
CA ALA A 59 3.41 -21.49 -7.91
C ALA A 59 4.44 -20.36 -7.87
N GLY A 60 5.67 -20.69 -7.48
CA GLY A 60 6.78 -19.75 -7.49
C GLY A 60 7.16 -19.24 -6.12
N ASP A 61 8.21 -18.44 -6.13
CA ASP A 61 8.82 -17.91 -4.92
C ASP A 61 8.16 -16.57 -4.55
N VAL A 62 7.06 -16.66 -3.81
CA VAL A 62 6.22 -15.50 -3.46
C VAL A 62 5.89 -15.48 -1.97
N TYR A 63 5.65 -14.26 -1.46
CA TYR A 63 4.88 -14.07 -0.23
C TYR A 63 3.41 -13.96 -0.59
N THR A 64 2.54 -14.51 0.25
CA THR A 64 1.10 -14.47 0.01
C THR A 64 0.35 -14.23 1.30
N THR A 65 -0.81 -13.58 1.20
CA THR A 65 -1.76 -13.44 2.30
C THR A 65 -3.18 -13.30 1.75
N LYS A 66 -4.16 -13.55 2.61
CA LYS A 66 -5.58 -13.45 2.24
C LYS A 66 -6.13 -12.07 2.57
N VAL A 67 -6.97 -11.57 1.67
CA VAL A 67 -7.69 -10.31 1.84
C VAL A 67 -9.18 -10.55 1.63
N GLU A 68 -10.01 -10.05 2.55
CA GLU A 68 -11.46 -10.11 2.42
C GLU A 68 -11.97 -8.87 1.69
N SER A 69 -12.79 -9.09 0.65
CA SER A 69 -13.49 -8.03 -0.04
C SER A 69 -14.95 -8.03 0.37
N PHE A 70 -15.35 -7.06 1.17
CA PHE A 70 -16.76 -6.92 1.59
C PHE A 70 -17.67 -6.57 0.43
N THR A 71 -17.17 -5.79 -0.53
CA THR A 71 -17.94 -5.36 -1.70
C THR A 71 -18.40 -6.53 -2.55
N HIS A 72 -17.61 -7.60 -2.61
CA HIS A 72 -17.89 -8.78 -3.43
C HIS A 72 -18.14 -10.04 -2.61
N GLY A 73 -18.09 -9.96 -1.28
CA GLY A 73 -18.26 -11.11 -0.39
C GLY A 73 -17.25 -12.22 -0.64
N ARG A 74 -16.05 -11.89 -1.13
CA ARG A 74 -15.04 -12.86 -1.54
C ARG A 74 -13.74 -12.66 -0.76
N VAL A 75 -13.07 -13.78 -0.52
CA VAL A 75 -11.69 -13.80 -0.06
C VAL A 75 -10.81 -14.05 -1.28
N TYR A 76 -9.78 -13.23 -1.44
CA TYR A 76 -8.78 -13.43 -2.48
C TYR A 76 -7.39 -13.40 -1.88
N ASP A 77 -6.44 -14.00 -2.59
CA ASP A 77 -5.04 -13.96 -2.20
C ASP A 77 -4.36 -12.80 -2.89
N ILE A 78 -3.41 -12.17 -2.19
CA ILE A 78 -2.47 -11.23 -2.80
C ILE A 78 -1.09 -11.84 -2.72
N ILE A 79 -0.30 -11.64 -3.77
CA ILE A 79 1.04 -12.20 -3.89
C ILE A 79 2.05 -11.13 -4.29
N VAL A 80 3.27 -11.28 -3.80
CA VAL A 80 4.42 -10.48 -4.23
C VAL A 80 5.64 -11.38 -4.34
N SER A 81 6.48 -11.15 -5.35
CA SER A 81 7.69 -11.94 -5.54
C SER A 81 8.70 -11.71 -4.42
N ARG A 82 9.29 -12.78 -3.90
CA ARG A 82 10.37 -12.71 -2.92
C ARG A 82 11.62 -12.03 -3.48
N GLU A 83 11.79 -12.05 -4.78
CA GLU A 83 12.91 -11.38 -5.45
C GLU A 83 12.90 -9.87 -5.22
N PHE A 84 11.71 -9.27 -5.08
CA PHE A 84 11.56 -7.81 -5.05
C PHE A 84 11.24 -7.25 -3.68
N LEU A 85 11.07 -8.08 -2.67
CA LEU A 85 10.74 -7.63 -1.32
C LEU A 85 11.40 -8.55 -0.30
N GLY A 86 12.15 -7.98 0.62
CA GLY A 86 12.84 -8.79 1.61
C GLY A 86 13.49 -8.00 2.72
N LYS A 87 14.24 -8.73 3.55
CA LYS A 87 14.98 -8.17 4.67
C LYS A 87 15.95 -7.09 4.20
N GLY A 88 15.96 -5.98 4.89
CA GLY A 88 16.77 -4.81 4.53
C GLY A 88 15.95 -3.74 3.81
N ASP A 89 14.79 -4.08 3.27
CA ASP A 89 13.90 -3.07 2.70
C ASP A 89 13.16 -2.29 3.78
N LYS A 90 12.98 -1.00 3.50
CA LYS A 90 12.17 -0.08 4.30
C LYS A 90 11.03 0.40 3.41
N VAL A 91 9.83 -0.05 3.72
CA VAL A 91 8.70 -0.03 2.78
C VAL A 91 7.68 1.03 3.17
N LEU A 92 7.29 1.84 2.19
CA LEU A 92 6.13 2.72 2.25
C LEU A 92 5.00 2.09 1.42
N LEU A 93 3.86 1.88 2.04
CA LEU A 93 2.65 1.47 1.32
C LEU A 93 2.00 2.71 0.71
N ILE A 94 1.56 2.61 -0.55
CA ILE A 94 0.79 3.68 -1.20
C ILE A 94 -0.45 3.07 -1.85
N ASP A 95 -1.59 3.71 -1.62
CA ASP A 95 -2.85 3.36 -2.28
C ASP A 95 -3.68 4.62 -2.52
N ASP A 96 -4.71 4.49 -3.34
CA ASP A 96 -5.59 5.62 -3.67
C ASP A 96 -6.65 5.87 -2.59
N PHE A 97 -7.42 4.85 -2.23
CA PHE A 97 -8.51 4.96 -1.25
C PHE A 97 -8.29 4.04 -0.05
N LEU A 98 -8.63 4.55 1.12
CA LEU A 98 -8.73 3.76 2.34
C LEU A 98 -10.18 3.73 2.80
N ALA A 99 -10.79 2.57 2.74
CA ALA A 99 -12.16 2.34 3.16
C ALA A 99 -12.21 1.47 4.43
N ASN A 100 -12.27 0.15 4.27
CA ASN A 100 -12.29 -0.78 5.41
C ASN A 100 -10.90 -1.20 5.90
N GLY A 101 -9.84 -0.85 5.17
CA GLY A 101 -8.46 -1.14 5.54
C GLY A 101 -7.95 -2.53 5.20
N LYS A 102 -8.77 -3.39 4.61
CA LYS A 102 -8.37 -4.79 4.37
C LYS A 102 -7.21 -4.93 3.40
N ALA A 103 -7.19 -4.13 2.34
CA ALA A 103 -6.07 -4.16 1.38
C ALA A 103 -4.77 -3.71 2.04
N LEU A 104 -4.78 -2.61 2.79
CA LEU A 104 -3.60 -2.14 3.51
C LEU A 104 -3.14 -3.14 4.58
N GLU A 105 -4.07 -3.76 5.31
CA GLU A 105 -3.72 -4.82 6.26
C GLU A 105 -3.00 -5.98 5.55
N GLY A 106 -3.50 -6.38 4.39
CA GLY A 106 -2.88 -7.43 3.57
C GLY A 106 -1.47 -7.05 3.13
N LEU A 107 -1.28 -5.83 2.64
CA LEU A 107 0.03 -5.34 2.24
C LEU A 107 0.99 -5.29 3.44
N ALA A 108 0.53 -4.82 4.59
CA ALA A 108 1.33 -4.80 5.82
C ALA A 108 1.74 -6.22 6.23
N GLU A 109 0.86 -7.19 6.09
CA GLU A 109 1.17 -8.60 6.38
C GLU A 109 2.24 -9.15 5.43
N LEU A 110 2.18 -8.79 4.14
CA LEU A 110 3.23 -9.18 3.18
C LEU A 110 4.59 -8.60 3.57
N VAL A 111 4.63 -7.34 3.98
CA VAL A 111 5.86 -6.70 4.47
C VAL A 111 6.40 -7.46 5.68
N LYS A 112 5.56 -7.79 6.63
CA LYS A 112 5.93 -8.56 7.82
C LYS A 112 6.49 -9.94 7.44
N LYS A 113 5.81 -10.67 6.56
CA LYS A 113 6.27 -11.98 6.11
C LYS A 113 7.61 -11.92 5.39
N SER A 114 7.88 -10.82 4.68
CA SER A 114 9.14 -10.65 3.95
C SER A 114 10.34 -10.35 4.85
N GLY A 115 10.11 -9.97 6.09
CA GLY A 115 11.15 -9.50 6.99
C GLY A 115 11.57 -8.05 6.76
N ALA A 116 10.91 -7.33 5.85
CA ALA A 116 11.15 -5.92 5.63
C ALA A 116 10.55 -5.07 6.76
N GLU A 117 11.02 -3.84 6.87
CA GLU A 117 10.48 -2.86 7.81
C GLU A 117 9.34 -2.09 7.15
N LEU A 118 8.20 -1.99 7.83
CA LEU A 118 7.10 -1.14 7.40
C LEU A 118 7.30 0.26 7.97
N VAL A 119 7.61 1.24 7.11
CA VAL A 119 7.82 2.64 7.52
C VAL A 119 6.49 3.33 7.76
N GLY A 120 5.53 3.09 6.88
CA GLY A 120 4.22 3.70 6.99
C GLY A 120 3.36 3.44 5.78
N ALA A 121 2.23 4.13 5.71
CA ALA A 121 1.28 4.05 4.62
C ALA A 121 0.78 5.44 4.23
N GLY A 122 0.71 5.69 2.94
CA GLY A 122 0.14 6.91 2.37
C GLY A 122 -1.06 6.56 1.50
N VAL A 123 -2.18 7.23 1.74
CA VAL A 123 -3.37 7.13 0.89
C VAL A 123 -3.80 8.50 0.45
N VAL A 124 -4.37 8.59 -0.76
CA VAL A 124 -4.84 9.88 -1.25
C VAL A 124 -6.12 10.28 -0.52
N ILE A 125 -7.08 9.40 -0.44
CA ILE A 125 -8.37 9.67 0.19
C ILE A 125 -8.66 8.62 1.27
N GLU A 126 -8.92 9.08 2.48
CA GLU A 126 -9.44 8.26 3.56
C GLU A 126 -10.94 8.49 3.68
N LYS A 127 -11.73 7.42 3.54
CA LYS A 127 -13.19 7.50 3.70
C LYS A 127 -13.53 7.53 5.18
N GLY A 128 -13.91 8.72 5.68
CA GLY A 128 -14.08 8.96 7.11
C GLY A 128 -15.25 8.26 7.77
N PHE A 129 -16.21 7.77 6.98
CA PHE A 129 -17.37 7.00 7.48
C PHE A 129 -17.08 5.51 7.62
N GLN A 130 -15.88 5.06 7.23
CA GLN A 130 -15.45 3.67 7.37
C GLN A 130 -14.30 3.57 8.35
N VAL A 131 -14.16 2.40 8.99
CA VAL A 131 -13.24 2.19 10.12
C VAL A 131 -11.80 1.91 9.72
N GLY A 132 -11.49 1.86 8.42
CA GLY A 132 -10.17 1.45 7.93
C GLY A 132 -9.02 2.24 8.50
N GLY A 133 -9.14 3.58 8.53
CA GLY A 133 -8.09 4.44 9.07
C GLY A 133 -7.82 4.18 10.55
N ASP A 134 -8.88 4.02 11.34
CA ASP A 134 -8.75 3.74 12.77
C ASP A 134 -8.09 2.38 13.01
N ILE A 135 -8.45 1.36 12.22
CA ILE A 135 -7.85 0.03 12.30
C ILE A 135 -6.35 0.09 11.98
N ILE A 136 -5.97 0.75 10.90
CA ILE A 136 -4.56 0.86 10.50
C ILE A 136 -3.76 1.60 11.57
N ARG A 137 -4.25 2.72 12.07
CA ARG A 137 -3.58 3.49 13.13
C ARG A 137 -3.48 2.71 14.44
N SER A 138 -4.50 1.92 14.77
CA SER A 138 -4.50 1.08 15.99
C SER A 138 -3.41 0.01 15.97
N LYS A 139 -2.93 -0.38 14.79
CA LYS A 139 -1.82 -1.31 14.63
C LYS A 139 -0.45 -0.64 14.78
N GLY A 140 -0.40 0.65 15.08
CA GLY A 140 0.84 1.41 15.20
C GLY A 140 1.44 1.82 13.87
N ILE A 141 0.71 1.74 12.77
CA ILE A 141 1.18 2.13 11.44
C ILE A 141 1.03 3.64 11.27
N HIS A 142 2.12 4.31 10.88
CA HIS A 142 2.09 5.73 10.54
C HIS A 142 1.34 5.92 9.23
N LEU A 143 0.08 6.33 9.32
CA LEU A 143 -0.82 6.54 8.18
C LEU A 143 -0.97 8.03 7.89
N GLU A 144 -0.66 8.42 6.66
CA GLU A 144 -0.89 9.78 6.15
C GLU A 144 -1.97 9.75 5.07
N SER A 145 -2.99 10.55 5.23
CA SER A 145 -4.08 10.71 4.27
C SER A 145 -4.08 12.14 3.75
N GLN A 146 -3.96 12.34 2.45
CA GLN A 146 -3.90 13.69 1.90
C GLN A 146 -5.26 14.37 1.94
N ILE A 147 -6.33 13.65 1.61
CA ILE A 147 -7.69 14.09 1.87
C ILE A 147 -8.21 13.19 2.99
N GLY A 148 -8.05 13.67 4.22
CA GLY A 148 -8.43 12.91 5.39
C GLY A 148 -9.93 12.96 5.63
N ARG A 149 -10.52 11.79 5.90
CA ARG A 149 -11.90 11.63 6.35
C ARG A 149 -12.95 12.30 5.46
N ALA A 150 -12.75 12.19 4.14
CA ALA A 150 -13.76 12.64 3.19
C ALA A 150 -15.04 11.82 3.34
N HIS A 151 -16.16 12.52 3.41
CA HIS A 151 -17.49 11.91 3.48
C HIS A 151 -18.10 11.83 2.07
N VAL A 152 -17.60 10.92 1.26
CA VAL A 152 -18.10 10.69 -0.11
C VAL A 152 -18.59 9.27 -0.30
#